data_93d6bcc782bb30965e65cd45b841b7c1
#
_entry.id   93d6bcc782bb30965e65cd45b841b7c1
#
_cell.length_a   1.000
_cell.length_b   1.000
_cell.length_c   1.000
_cell.angle_alpha   90.00
_cell.angle_beta   90.00
_cell.angle_gamma   90.00
#
_symmetry.space_group_name_H-M   'P 1'
#
loop_
_entity.id
_entity.type
_entity.pdbx_description
1 polymer ?
#
loop_
_entity_poly.entity_id
_entity_poly.type
_entity_poly.pdbx_seq_one_letter_code
_entity_poly.pdbx_strand_id
1 'polypeptide(L)'
;MNKSRHIKKETLLKSLEKSLGVVTIACKKADIPRSTYYKWLKDDEEFRQQVKEIENVALDFAESQLHQQISDNSTAATIFYLKTKGKTRGYTEKSELDITTDGKSITDINIKVIDTGND
;
A
#
# COMPACT_ATOMS: atom_id res chain seq x y z
N MET A 1 18.00 23.10 -21.51
CA MET A 1 17.56 21.75 -21.56
C MET A 1 17.62 21.06 -20.24
N ASN A 2 18.76 20.86 -19.68
CA ASN A 2 18.85 20.20 -18.41
C ASN A 2 18.09 20.93 -17.32
N LYS A 3 18.10 22.25 -17.39
CA LYS A 3 17.40 23.03 -16.41
C LYS A 3 15.90 22.81 -16.48
N SER A 4 15.38 22.76 -17.68
CA SER A 4 13.95 22.54 -17.87
C SER A 4 13.53 21.17 -17.37
N ARG A 5 14.36 20.18 -17.64
CA ARG A 5 14.07 18.83 -17.21
C ARG A 5 14.11 18.71 -15.69
N HIS A 6 15.05 19.41 -15.08
CA HIS A 6 15.19 19.41 -13.64
C HIS A 6 13.95 20.04 -12.99
N ILE A 7 13.47 21.13 -13.56
CA ILE A 7 12.29 21.80 -13.04
C ILE A 7 11.07 20.90 -13.17
N LYS A 8 10.97 20.20 -14.28
CA LYS A 8 9.84 19.28 -14.49
C LYS A 8 9.87 18.14 -13.50
N LYS A 9 11.06 17.62 -13.21
CA LYS A 9 11.19 16.55 -12.25
C LYS A 9 10.79 17.02 -10.86
N GLU A 10 11.20 18.22 -10.48
CA GLU A 10 10.84 18.76 -9.19
C GLU A 10 9.34 18.97 -9.09
N THR A 11 8.73 19.48 -10.16
CA THR A 11 7.29 19.69 -10.17
C THR A 11 6.56 18.38 -10.00
N LEU A 12 7.02 17.35 -10.68
CA LEU A 12 6.40 16.04 -10.57
C LEU A 12 6.56 15.46 -9.16
N LEU A 13 7.75 15.63 -8.58
CA LEU A 13 7.98 15.13 -7.24
C LEU A 13 7.07 15.82 -6.21
N LYS A 14 6.86 17.12 -6.37
CA LYS A 14 5.97 17.84 -5.48
C LYS A 14 4.53 17.36 -5.65
N SER A 15 4.14 17.07 -6.88
CA SER A 15 2.81 16.56 -7.15
C SER A 15 2.63 15.16 -6.56
N LEU A 16 3.69 14.35 -6.63
CA LEU A 16 3.64 13.02 -6.03
C LEU A 16 3.48 13.12 -4.53
N GLU A 17 4.17 14.06 -3.91
CA GLU A 17 4.07 14.26 -2.49
C GLU A 17 2.65 14.60 -2.10
N LYS A 18 2.04 15.53 -2.83
CA LYS A 18 0.68 15.94 -2.54
C LYS A 18 -0.36 14.85 -2.80
N SER A 19 -0.09 13.99 -3.76
CA SER A 19 -1.02 12.91 -4.08
C SER A 19 -0.71 11.64 -3.30
N LEU A 20 0.21 11.71 -2.34
CA LEU A 20 0.60 10.58 -1.53
C LEU A 20 1.09 9.41 -2.38
N GLY A 21 1.86 9.73 -3.42
CA GLY A 21 2.46 8.72 -4.26
C GLY A 21 1.60 8.17 -5.38
N VAL A 22 0.43 8.75 -5.61
CA VAL A 22 -0.43 8.25 -6.67
C VAL A 22 0.05 8.81 -8.00
N VAL A 23 0.68 7.97 -8.79
CA VAL A 23 1.35 8.37 -10.03
C VAL A 23 0.41 9.02 -11.03
N THR A 24 -0.75 8.43 -11.26
CA THR A 24 -1.67 8.96 -12.25
C THR A 24 -2.10 10.39 -11.93
N ILE A 25 -2.43 10.63 -10.67
CA ILE A 25 -2.87 11.96 -10.24
C ILE A 25 -1.72 12.94 -10.33
N ALA A 26 -0.54 12.53 -9.89
CA ALA A 26 0.62 13.41 -9.89
C ALA A 26 1.02 13.82 -11.30
N CYS A 27 1.03 12.85 -12.22
CA CYS A 27 1.40 13.13 -13.60
C CYS A 27 0.38 14.04 -14.26
N LYS A 28 -0.87 13.84 -13.95
CA LYS A 28 -1.90 14.68 -14.51
C LYS A 28 -1.77 16.12 -14.03
N LYS A 29 -1.54 16.30 -12.75
CA LYS A 29 -1.38 17.63 -12.21
C LYS A 29 -0.11 18.34 -12.67
N ALA A 30 0.95 17.59 -12.86
CA ALA A 30 2.21 18.15 -13.32
C ALA A 30 2.26 18.27 -14.84
N ASP A 31 1.26 17.75 -15.51
CA ASP A 31 1.20 17.74 -16.96
C ASP A 31 2.41 17.04 -17.56
N ILE A 32 2.71 15.88 -17.03
CA ILE A 32 3.84 15.06 -17.51
C ILE A 32 3.29 13.68 -17.81
N PRO A 33 3.59 13.13 -18.99
CA PRO A 33 3.10 11.79 -19.33
C PRO A 33 3.64 10.73 -18.39
N ARG A 34 2.83 9.73 -18.10
CA ARG A 34 3.28 8.64 -17.24
C ARG A 34 4.50 7.94 -17.80
N SER A 35 4.59 7.85 -19.14
CA SER A 35 5.76 7.23 -19.76
C SER A 35 7.04 7.96 -19.40
N THR A 36 6.96 9.29 -19.30
CA THR A 36 8.11 10.07 -18.91
C THR A 36 8.50 9.80 -17.46
N TYR A 37 7.51 9.67 -16.59
CA TYR A 37 7.75 9.34 -15.19
C TYR A 37 8.50 8.01 -15.09
N TYR A 38 8.03 6.98 -15.81
CA TYR A 38 8.66 5.67 -15.72
C TYR A 38 10.06 5.67 -16.35
N LYS A 39 10.27 6.49 -17.37
CA LYS A 39 11.58 6.60 -17.96
C LYS A 39 12.56 7.23 -16.97
N TRP A 40 12.15 8.29 -16.29
CA TRP A 40 13.01 8.91 -15.29
C TRP A 40 13.26 7.96 -14.13
N LEU A 41 12.25 7.22 -13.74
CA LEU A 41 12.38 6.28 -12.64
C LEU A 41 13.44 5.22 -12.96
N LYS A 42 13.52 4.85 -14.21
CA LYS A 42 14.48 3.85 -14.65
C LYS A 42 15.87 4.43 -14.83
N ASP A 43 15.96 5.60 -15.43
CA ASP A 43 17.25 6.17 -15.82
C ASP A 43 17.93 7.07 -14.79
N ASP A 44 17.18 7.61 -13.85
CA ASP A 44 17.72 8.58 -12.92
C ASP A 44 17.65 8.03 -11.50
N GLU A 45 18.78 7.64 -10.97
CA GLU A 45 18.80 7.03 -9.64
C GLU A 45 18.38 8.00 -8.54
N GLU A 46 18.77 9.25 -8.65
CA GLU A 46 18.39 10.24 -7.66
C GLU A 46 16.87 10.42 -7.66
N PHE A 47 16.28 10.49 -8.85
CA PHE A 47 14.84 10.62 -8.96
C PHE A 47 14.15 9.41 -8.32
N ARG A 48 14.68 8.23 -8.58
CA ARG A 48 14.12 6.99 -8.03
C ARG A 48 14.18 6.99 -6.51
N GLN A 49 15.28 7.46 -5.94
CA GLN A 49 15.42 7.53 -4.50
C GLN A 49 14.43 8.52 -3.90
N GLN A 50 14.23 9.64 -4.56
CA GLN A 50 13.30 10.65 -4.08
C GLN A 50 11.85 10.14 -4.15
N VAL A 51 11.52 9.39 -5.19
CA VAL A 51 10.19 8.79 -5.30
C VAL A 51 9.99 7.78 -4.19
N LYS A 52 11.02 6.98 -3.92
CA LYS A 52 10.91 5.98 -2.87
C LYS A 52 10.68 6.62 -1.51
N GLU A 53 11.35 7.74 -1.26
CA GLU A 53 11.15 8.44 -0.02
C GLU A 53 9.73 8.98 0.11
N ILE A 54 9.19 9.50 -0.99
CA ILE A 54 7.82 9.98 -1.00
C ILE A 54 6.86 8.84 -0.71
N GLU A 55 7.12 7.67 -1.29
CA GLU A 55 6.29 6.50 -1.06
C GLU A 55 6.34 6.06 0.39
N ASN A 56 7.52 6.14 1.00
CA ASN A 56 7.65 5.77 2.40
C ASN A 56 6.88 6.72 3.30
N VAL A 57 6.94 8.01 3.01
CA VAL A 57 6.19 8.99 3.79
C VAL A 57 4.69 8.76 3.64
N ALA A 58 4.26 8.45 2.41
CA ALA A 58 2.85 8.18 2.16
C ALA A 58 2.40 6.93 2.92
N LEU A 59 3.25 5.92 2.96
CA LEU A 59 2.94 4.70 3.68
C LEU A 59 2.88 4.95 5.17
N ASP A 60 3.80 5.76 5.70
CA ASP A 60 3.80 6.12 7.12
C ASP A 60 2.49 6.84 7.47
N PHE A 61 2.03 7.71 6.58
CA PHE A 61 0.79 8.41 6.81
C PHE A 61 -0.38 7.42 6.86
N ALA A 62 -0.43 6.50 5.90
CA ALA A 62 -1.49 5.50 5.86
C ALA A 62 -1.48 4.64 7.12
N GLU A 63 -0.27 4.29 7.59
CA GLU A 63 -0.16 3.50 8.81
C GLU A 63 -0.68 4.27 10.01
N SER A 64 -0.41 5.57 10.07
CA SER A 64 -0.90 6.35 11.18
C SER A 64 -2.43 6.44 11.15
N GLN A 65 -3.02 6.49 9.95
CA GLN A 65 -4.47 6.49 9.83
C GLN A 65 -5.06 5.15 10.27
N LEU A 66 -4.38 4.07 9.95
CA LEU A 66 -4.82 2.76 10.35
C LEU A 66 -4.83 2.65 11.88
N HIS A 67 -3.76 3.11 12.52
CA HIS A 67 -3.67 3.08 13.97
C HIS A 67 -4.76 3.95 14.60
N GLN A 68 -5.04 5.08 13.99
CA GLN A 68 -6.10 5.95 14.49
C GLN A 68 -7.44 5.25 14.40
N GLN A 69 -7.69 4.56 13.31
CA GLN A 69 -8.95 3.84 13.13
C GLN A 69 -9.09 2.71 14.12
N ILE A 70 -7.98 2.03 14.42
CA ILE A 70 -8.01 0.97 15.42
C ILE A 70 -8.37 1.57 16.78
N SER A 71 -7.76 2.72 17.12
CA SER A 71 -8.07 3.41 18.36
C SER A 71 -9.53 3.83 18.42
N ASP A 72 -10.11 4.14 17.27
CA ASP A 72 -11.50 4.56 17.19
C ASP A 72 -12.45 3.37 17.07
N ASN A 73 -11.96 2.20 17.37
CA ASN A 73 -12.77 0.99 17.42
C ASN A 73 -13.28 0.49 16.09
N SER A 74 -12.50 0.68 15.03
CA SER A 74 -12.87 0.11 13.74
C SER A 74 -12.52 -1.37 13.71
N THR A 75 -13.52 -2.21 13.66
CA THR A 75 -13.30 -3.65 13.59
C THR A 75 -12.53 -4.01 12.32
N ALA A 76 -12.91 -3.41 11.20
CA ALA A 76 -12.25 -3.70 9.95
C ALA A 76 -10.76 -3.37 10.00
N ALA A 77 -10.41 -2.22 10.61
CA ALA A 77 -9.01 -1.83 10.72
C ALA A 77 -8.24 -2.80 11.60
N THR A 78 -8.85 -3.23 12.69
CA THR A 78 -8.20 -4.16 13.60
C THR A 78 -7.96 -5.50 12.92
N ILE A 79 -8.94 -5.98 12.19
CA ILE A 79 -8.80 -7.25 11.49
C ILE A 79 -7.72 -7.14 10.43
N PHE A 80 -7.72 -6.04 9.69
CA PHE A 80 -6.71 -5.83 8.65
C PHE A 80 -5.31 -5.82 9.26
N TYR A 81 -5.13 -5.12 10.37
CA TYR A 81 -3.83 -5.04 11.01
C TYR A 81 -3.36 -6.44 11.44
N LEU A 82 -4.25 -7.22 12.04
CA LEU A 82 -3.89 -8.56 12.47
C LEU A 82 -3.55 -9.47 11.30
N LYS A 83 -4.29 -9.36 10.21
CA LYS A 83 -4.02 -10.20 9.05
C LYS A 83 -2.69 -9.86 8.38
N THR A 84 -2.25 -8.62 8.49
CA THR A 84 -1.01 -8.22 7.85
C THR A 84 0.18 -8.28 8.79
N LYS A 85 0.12 -7.55 9.89
CA LYS A 85 1.23 -7.51 10.82
C LYS A 85 1.22 -8.63 11.84
N GLY A 86 0.08 -9.23 12.03
CA GLY A 86 -0.04 -10.30 13.02
C GLY A 86 0.26 -11.68 12.50
N LYS A 87 0.69 -11.79 11.25
CA LYS A 87 0.97 -13.11 10.68
C LYS A 87 1.97 -13.91 11.50
N THR A 88 2.97 -13.26 12.02
CA THR A 88 3.99 -13.97 12.79
C THR A 88 3.41 -14.56 14.07
N ARG A 89 2.25 -14.09 14.49
CA ARG A 89 1.60 -14.60 15.69
C ARG A 89 0.42 -15.50 15.35
N GLY A 90 0.31 -15.91 14.09
CA GLY A 90 -0.72 -16.84 13.70
C GLY A 90 -1.96 -16.29 13.03
N TYR A 91 -2.06 -14.98 12.92
CA TYR A 91 -3.23 -14.39 12.26
C TYR A 91 -3.02 -14.40 10.75
N THR A 92 -3.69 -15.29 10.07
CA THR A 92 -3.53 -15.40 8.63
C THR A 92 -4.88 -15.58 7.95
N GLU A 93 -4.88 -15.50 6.65
CA GLU A 93 -6.10 -15.73 5.89
C GLU A 93 -6.14 -17.14 5.39
N LYS A 94 -5.76 -18.08 6.22
CA LYS A 94 -5.73 -19.42 5.87
C LYS A 94 -7.04 -20.00 5.44
N SER A 95 -8.12 -19.51 5.97
CA SER A 95 -9.41 -20.03 5.61
C SER A 95 -9.64 -20.04 4.11
N GLU A 96 -9.06 -19.08 3.41
CA GLU A 96 -9.19 -19.02 1.99
C GLU A 96 -8.58 -20.22 1.32
N LEU A 97 -7.42 -20.59 1.78
CA LEU A 97 -6.74 -21.72 1.22
C LEU A 97 -7.47 -23.01 1.50
N ASP A 98 -8.01 -23.13 2.67
CA ASP A 98 -8.72 -24.33 3.02
C ASP A 98 -9.91 -24.53 2.12
N ILE A 99 -10.60 -23.47 1.85
CA ILE A 99 -11.75 -23.54 1.00
C ILE A 99 -11.38 -24.00 -0.38
N THR A 100 -10.34 -23.47 -0.92
CA THR A 100 -9.98 -23.85 -2.27
C THR A 100 -9.44 -25.25 -2.32
N THR A 101 -8.69 -25.60 -1.36
CA THR A 101 -8.07 -26.85 -1.35
C THR A 101 -8.98 -28.00 -1.30
N ASP A 102 -9.80 -28.09 -0.40
CA ASP A 102 -10.59 -29.20 -0.24
C ASP A 102 -11.76 -29.14 -1.02
N GLY A 103 -12.11 -28.09 -1.34
CA GLY A 103 -13.28 -28.04 -2.08
C GLY A 103 -14.24 -28.71 -1.23
N LYS A 104 -13.84 -29.33 -0.27
CA LYS A 104 -14.70 -30.03 0.49
C LYS A 104 -14.74 -29.53 1.81
N SER A 105 -13.74 -29.25 2.33
CA SER A 105 -13.73 -28.85 3.64
C SER A 105 -14.27 -27.51 3.78
N ILE A 106 -14.37 -26.90 2.79
CA ILE A 106 -14.81 -25.68 2.86
C ILE A 106 -15.63 -25.39 3.89
N THR A 107 -16.28 -25.96 4.03
CA THR A 107 -17.11 -25.60 4.93
C THR A 107 -16.81 -25.66 6.26
N ASP A 108 -16.46 -26.21 6.56
CA ASP A 108 -16.23 -26.37 7.79
C ASP A 108 -15.53 -25.46 8.35
N ILE A 109 -15.22 -25.10 8.08
CA ILE A 109 -14.68 -24.48 8.56
C ILE A 109 -14.56 -23.56 8.96
N ASN A 110 -14.70 -23.50 8.94
CA ASN A 110 -14.56 -22.73 9.24
C ASN A 110 -14.39 -22.01 9.79
N ILE A 111 -14.05 -21.99 10.02
CA ILE A 111 -14.05 -21.42 10.64
C ILE A 111 -13.49 -21.39 11.83
N LYS A 112 -13.17 -21.84 12.29
CA LYS A 112 -12.64 -22.00 13.36
C LYS A 112 -11.89 -21.01 13.76
N VAL A 113 -11.75 -20.48 13.59
CA VAL A 113 -11.04 -19.61 13.83
C VAL A 113 -11.30 -18.67 14.67
N ILE A 114 -11.68 -18.60 14.95
CA ILE A 114 -11.84 -17.90 15.59
C ILE A 114 -12.14 -17.98 16.46
N ASP A 115 -12.15 -18.58 16.37
CA ASP A 115 -12.51 -18.80 16.96
C ASP A 115 -12.18 -18.94 17.56
N THR A 116 -11.78 -19.20 17.79
CA THR A 116 -11.68 -19.55 18.25
C THR A 116 -11.88 -19.92 18.64
N GLY A 117 -11.83 -20.28 18.69
CA GLY A 117 -12.31 -20.76 18.97
C GLY A 117 -12.60 -21.36 18.85
N ASN A 118 -12.63 -21.78 18.65
CA ASN A 118 -13.10 -22.33 18.42
C ASN A 118 -13.47 -22.81 18.11
N ASP A 119 -13.45 -23.01 17.81
CA ASP A 119 -13.89 -23.35 17.47
C ASP A 119 -14.10 -23.52 17.58
#